data_6095100285a3803b644d92eada4103cf
#
_entry.id   6095100285a3803b644d92eada4103cf
#
_cell.length_a   1.000
_cell.length_b   1.000
_cell.length_c   1.000
_cell.angle_alpha   90.00
_cell.angle_beta   90.00
_cell.angle_gamma   90.00
#
_symmetry.space_group_name_H-M   'P 1'
#
loop_
_entity.id
_entity.type
_entity.pdbx_description
1 polymer ?
#
loop_
_entity_poly.entity_id
_entity_poly.type
_entity_poly.pdbx_seq_one_letter_code
_entity_poly.pdbx_strand_id
1 'polypeptide(L)'
;MLDNDACALNYIMLMLKRLDHRNGMKLDLWSTTFPTRALQECRHGLQHTDILLLDMALNGVTGPQIAQLLRRASPTTAVIGMTSYEPELYQAEATQAGITTILDKTTIADDFPEAIAAVLNAPPESCETSPASYGTEAPLPKLTDAERRILMLSASGLNAKQIAARLGISVDTVFSHRRNIKTKFHISDWHDVIAQCRNRHII
;
A
#
# COMPACT_ATOMS: atom_id res chain seq x y z
N MET A 1 9.64 5.31 5.66
CA MET A 1 8.44 5.08 6.49
C MET A 1 7.21 5.57 5.76
N LEU A 2 6.12 4.82 5.81
CA LEU A 2 4.82 5.15 5.19
C LEU A 2 3.70 5.08 6.23
N ASP A 3 2.98 6.20 6.39
CA ASP A 3 1.81 6.33 7.26
C ASP A 3 0.94 7.46 6.71
N ASN A 4 -0.38 7.32 6.73
CA ASN A 4 -1.29 8.38 6.27
C ASN A 4 -1.47 9.52 7.29
N ASP A 5 -1.03 9.33 8.53
CA ASP A 5 -1.03 10.37 9.57
C ASP A 5 0.33 11.08 9.65
N ALA A 6 0.36 12.32 9.22
CA ALA A 6 1.57 13.16 9.27
C ALA A 6 2.07 13.42 10.71
N CYS A 7 1.17 13.43 11.70
CA CYS A 7 1.57 13.61 13.10
C CYS A 7 2.26 12.36 13.63
N ALA A 8 1.71 11.17 13.34
CA ALA A 8 2.34 9.89 13.67
C ALA A 8 3.71 9.77 13.00
N LEU A 9 3.81 10.11 11.69
CA LEU A 9 5.07 10.15 10.95
C LEU A 9 6.13 11.02 11.66
N ASN A 10 5.79 12.25 11.98
CA ASN A 10 6.72 13.18 12.61
C ASN A 10 7.17 12.71 13.99
N TYR A 11 6.25 12.16 14.76
CA TYR A 11 6.53 11.62 16.10
C TYR A 11 7.51 10.44 16.02
N ILE A 12 7.20 9.44 15.20
CA ILE A 12 8.03 8.25 15.06
C ILE A 12 9.39 8.59 14.44
N MET A 13 9.44 9.47 13.44
CA MET A 13 10.70 9.95 12.87
C MET A 13 11.61 10.64 13.91
N LEU A 14 11.02 11.44 14.82
CA LEU A 14 11.77 12.06 15.90
C LEU A 14 12.33 11.02 16.88
N MET A 15 11.53 9.99 17.19
CA MET A 15 11.96 8.91 18.07
C MET A 15 13.09 8.08 17.44
N LEU A 16 12.98 7.71 16.17
CA LEU A 16 14.02 6.97 15.45
C LEU A 16 15.35 7.75 15.41
N LYS A 17 15.31 9.08 15.18
CA LYS A 17 16.49 9.92 15.25
C LYS A 17 17.14 9.94 16.65
N ARG A 18 16.35 9.85 17.72
CA ARG A 18 16.88 9.75 19.09
C ARG A 18 17.52 8.40 19.36
N LEU A 19 16.97 7.31 18.80
CA LEU A 19 17.56 5.96 18.89
C LEU A 19 18.88 5.89 18.13
N ASP A 20 18.97 6.52 16.95
CA ASP A 20 20.20 6.65 16.18
C ASP A 20 21.35 7.21 17.04
N HIS A 21 21.10 8.32 17.73
CA HIS A 21 22.08 8.94 18.62
C HIS A 21 22.43 8.09 19.85
N ARG A 22 21.48 7.31 20.40
CA ARG A 22 21.70 6.53 21.63
C ARG A 22 22.44 5.24 21.38
N ASN A 23 22.13 4.56 20.28
CA ASN A 23 22.62 3.20 20.00
C ASN A 23 23.79 3.18 19.03
N GLY A 24 24.24 4.32 18.53
CA GLY A 24 25.31 4.43 17.52
C GLY A 24 24.93 3.83 16.17
N MET A 25 23.63 3.61 15.92
CA MET A 25 23.10 3.20 14.64
C MET A 25 23.14 4.41 13.71
N LYS A 26 23.59 4.24 12.50
CA LYS A 26 23.50 5.29 11.45
C LYS A 26 22.25 5.00 10.63
N LEU A 27 21.16 5.69 10.94
CA LEU A 27 19.90 5.55 10.24
C LEU A 27 19.73 6.68 9.22
N ASP A 28 19.64 6.35 7.97
CA ASP A 28 19.17 7.28 6.93
C ASP A 28 17.66 7.15 6.80
N LEU A 29 16.95 8.19 7.18
CA LEU A 29 15.51 8.14 7.39
C LEU A 29 14.76 9.02 6.40
N TRP A 30 13.79 8.43 5.71
CA TRP A 30 12.83 9.16 4.92
C TRP A 30 11.39 8.78 5.31
N SER A 31 10.43 9.64 5.01
CA SER A 31 9.01 9.39 5.29
C SER A 31 8.10 9.98 4.23
N THR A 32 6.93 9.38 4.07
CA THR A 32 5.90 9.85 3.15
C THR A 32 4.51 9.44 3.62
N THR A 33 3.50 10.23 3.27
CA THR A 33 2.09 9.88 3.45
C THR A 33 1.48 9.23 2.20
N PHE A 34 2.24 9.14 1.11
CA PHE A 34 1.76 8.65 -0.20
C PHE A 34 2.32 7.26 -0.51
N PRO A 35 1.45 6.22 -0.62
CA PRO A 35 1.87 4.86 -0.96
C PRO A 35 2.69 4.76 -2.26
N THR A 36 2.28 5.49 -3.29
CA THR A 36 2.98 5.51 -4.59
C THR A 36 4.42 6.01 -4.45
N ARG A 37 4.63 7.05 -3.64
CA ARG A 37 5.96 7.59 -3.37
C ARG A 37 6.81 6.59 -2.58
N ALA A 38 6.23 5.92 -1.59
CA ALA A 38 6.94 4.89 -0.85
C ALA A 38 7.44 3.77 -1.76
N LEU A 39 6.60 3.27 -2.67
CA LEU A 39 6.98 2.24 -3.65
C LEU A 39 8.08 2.75 -4.61
N GLN A 40 8.01 4.01 -5.04
CA GLN A 40 9.02 4.62 -5.90
C GLN A 40 10.38 4.76 -5.19
N GLU A 41 10.39 5.25 -3.95
CA GLU A 41 11.61 5.39 -3.15
C GLU A 41 12.26 4.04 -2.87
N CYS A 42 11.50 3.01 -2.51
CA CYS A 42 12.04 1.67 -2.31
C CYS A 42 12.59 1.05 -3.60
N ARG A 43 11.99 1.37 -4.76
CA ARG A 43 12.39 0.78 -6.05
C ARG A 43 13.51 1.54 -6.75
N HIS A 44 13.47 2.86 -6.71
CA HIS A 44 14.31 3.76 -7.53
C HIS A 44 14.92 4.90 -6.73
N GLY A 45 14.83 4.87 -5.40
CA GLY A 45 15.47 5.87 -4.54
C GLY A 45 16.96 5.97 -4.80
N LEU A 46 17.53 7.13 -4.50
CA LEU A 46 18.99 7.35 -4.64
C LEU A 46 19.80 6.43 -3.74
N GLN A 47 19.21 5.96 -2.66
CA GLN A 47 19.79 4.99 -1.72
C GLN A 47 18.85 3.81 -1.58
N HIS A 48 19.43 2.63 -1.37
CA HIS A 48 18.63 1.43 -1.10
C HIS A 48 17.86 1.58 0.20
N THR A 49 16.59 1.19 0.19
CA THR A 49 15.77 1.14 1.41
C THR A 49 15.83 -0.27 1.98
N ASP A 50 16.55 -0.44 3.08
CA ASP A 50 16.69 -1.76 3.73
C ASP A 50 15.38 -2.18 4.41
N ILE A 51 14.73 -1.24 5.11
CA ILE A 51 13.50 -1.50 5.89
C ILE A 51 12.45 -0.42 5.59
N LEU A 52 11.22 -0.86 5.30
CA LEU A 52 10.05 -0.01 5.23
C LEU A 52 9.17 -0.24 6.49
N LEU A 53 9.07 0.80 7.34
CA LEU A 53 8.02 0.85 8.36
C LEU A 53 6.71 1.24 7.69
N LEU A 54 5.69 0.39 7.82
CA LEU A 54 4.46 0.47 7.05
C LEU A 54 3.23 0.47 7.97
N ASP A 55 2.44 1.53 7.93
CA ASP A 55 1.14 1.53 8.61
C ASP A 55 0.21 0.47 8.03
N MET A 56 -0.40 -0.32 8.93
CA MET A 56 -1.32 -1.40 8.55
C MET A 56 -2.68 -0.87 8.10
N ALA A 57 -3.07 0.33 8.55
CA ALA A 57 -4.39 0.93 8.32
C ALA A 57 -4.33 2.22 7.48
N LEU A 58 -3.82 2.14 6.27
CA LEU A 58 -3.76 3.27 5.34
C LEU A 58 -5.14 3.59 4.74
N ASN A 59 -5.35 4.86 4.38
CA ASN A 59 -6.58 5.30 3.72
C ASN A 59 -6.70 4.70 2.32
N GLY A 60 -7.69 3.82 2.12
CA GLY A 60 -8.06 3.28 0.81
C GLY A 60 -7.19 2.12 0.28
N VAL A 61 -6.05 1.85 0.91
CA VAL A 61 -5.18 0.69 0.64
C VAL A 61 -4.70 0.16 1.99
N THR A 62 -4.64 -1.15 2.16
CA THR A 62 -4.12 -1.73 3.41
C THR A 62 -2.60 -1.89 3.38
N GLY A 63 -1.95 -1.90 4.56
CA GLY A 63 -0.52 -2.19 4.67
C GLY A 63 -0.13 -3.49 3.97
N PRO A 64 -0.84 -4.63 4.19
CA PRO A 64 -0.56 -5.87 3.48
C PRO A 64 -0.59 -5.78 1.95
N GLN A 65 -1.50 -4.99 1.38
CA GLN A 65 -1.54 -4.78 -0.07
C GLN A 65 -0.29 -4.04 -0.58
N ILE A 66 0.18 -3.02 0.15
CA ILE A 66 1.43 -2.31 -0.18
C ILE A 66 2.63 -3.24 -0.04
N ALA A 67 2.68 -4.07 1.00
CA ALA A 67 3.76 -5.04 1.20
C ALA A 67 3.84 -6.05 0.05
N GLN A 68 2.70 -6.57 -0.44
CA GLN A 68 2.66 -7.44 -1.60
C GLN A 68 3.20 -6.76 -2.89
N LEU A 69 2.84 -5.49 -3.10
CA LEU A 69 3.38 -4.71 -4.22
C LEU A 69 4.88 -4.49 -4.09
N LEU A 70 5.35 -4.21 -2.86
CA LEU A 70 6.75 -3.99 -2.57
C LEU A 70 7.59 -5.24 -2.80
N ARG A 71 7.13 -6.42 -2.38
CA ARG A 71 7.83 -7.70 -2.65
C ARG A 71 8.12 -7.92 -4.13
N ARG A 72 7.24 -7.46 -5.01
CA ARG A 72 7.45 -7.54 -6.46
C ARG A 72 8.38 -6.45 -7.00
N ALA A 73 8.32 -5.26 -6.40
CA ALA A 73 9.03 -4.08 -6.88
C ALA A 73 10.45 -3.95 -6.29
N SER A 74 10.63 -4.33 -5.03
CA SER A 74 11.89 -4.28 -4.28
C SER A 74 11.95 -5.44 -3.28
N PRO A 75 12.26 -6.66 -3.74
CA PRO A 75 12.23 -7.87 -2.90
C PRO A 75 13.25 -7.86 -1.77
N THR A 76 14.26 -7.01 -1.85
CA THR A 76 15.31 -6.85 -0.84
C THR A 76 14.94 -5.89 0.29
N THR A 77 13.85 -5.11 0.13
CA THR A 77 13.34 -4.23 1.19
C THR A 77 12.50 -5.05 2.18
N ALA A 78 12.94 -5.15 3.42
CA ALA A 78 12.16 -5.77 4.47
C ALA A 78 10.99 -4.85 4.90
N VAL A 79 9.88 -5.44 5.32
CA VAL A 79 8.71 -4.68 5.78
C VAL A 79 8.41 -4.99 7.23
N ILE A 80 8.37 -3.95 8.05
CA ILE A 80 7.87 -4.00 9.43
C ILE A 80 6.54 -3.25 9.46
N GLY A 81 5.46 -3.91 9.85
CA GLY A 81 4.16 -3.30 10.03
C GLY A 81 4.12 -2.39 11.26
N MET A 82 3.28 -1.37 11.24
CA MET A 82 2.96 -0.52 12.38
C MET A 82 1.46 -0.38 12.51
N THR A 83 0.94 -0.41 13.73
CA THR A 83 -0.50 -0.22 13.96
C THR A 83 -0.74 0.54 15.26
N SER A 84 -1.87 1.28 15.33
CA SER A 84 -2.41 1.82 16.58
C SER A 84 -3.51 0.93 17.17
N TYR A 85 -3.76 -0.22 16.55
CA TYR A 85 -4.74 -1.22 16.98
C TYR A 85 -4.01 -2.48 17.46
N GLU A 86 -4.74 -3.48 17.91
CA GLU A 86 -4.17 -4.77 18.31
C GLU A 86 -3.45 -5.44 17.13
N PRO A 87 -2.13 -5.71 17.23
CA PRO A 87 -1.35 -6.30 16.13
C PRO A 87 -1.90 -7.65 15.64
N GLU A 88 -2.54 -8.41 16.52
CA GLU A 88 -3.12 -9.71 16.23
C GLU A 88 -4.20 -9.67 15.15
N LEU A 89 -4.91 -8.54 15.04
CA LEU A 89 -5.93 -8.34 14.01
C LEU A 89 -5.38 -8.39 12.57
N TYR A 90 -4.10 -8.07 12.43
CA TYR A 90 -3.43 -8.00 11.14
C TYR A 90 -2.51 -9.19 10.86
N GLN A 91 -2.26 -10.05 11.85
CA GLN A 91 -1.22 -11.09 11.79
C GLN A 91 -1.37 -12.03 10.58
N ALA A 92 -2.58 -12.49 10.29
CA ALA A 92 -2.82 -13.43 9.19
C ALA A 92 -2.53 -12.81 7.81
N GLU A 93 -3.03 -11.58 7.58
CA GLU A 93 -2.83 -10.85 6.32
C GLU A 93 -1.37 -10.40 6.17
N ALA A 94 -0.75 -9.97 7.26
CA ALA A 94 0.65 -9.56 7.31
C ALA A 94 1.59 -10.70 6.92
N THR A 95 1.40 -11.88 7.51
CA THR A 95 2.21 -13.07 7.20
C THR A 95 2.09 -13.45 5.72
N GLN A 96 0.89 -13.45 5.15
CA GLN A 96 0.68 -13.71 3.73
C GLN A 96 1.34 -12.67 2.82
N ALA A 97 1.40 -11.41 3.29
CA ALA A 97 2.05 -10.32 2.57
C ALA A 97 3.58 -10.30 2.72
N GLY A 98 4.15 -11.13 3.61
CA GLY A 98 5.59 -11.19 3.90
C GLY A 98 6.05 -10.05 4.82
N ILE A 99 5.14 -9.54 5.66
CA ILE A 99 5.49 -8.63 6.74
C ILE A 99 6.04 -9.48 7.89
N THR A 100 7.27 -9.19 8.30
CA THR A 100 8.00 -10.01 9.29
C THR A 100 7.51 -9.79 10.71
N THR A 101 7.18 -8.55 11.05
CA THR A 101 6.79 -8.15 12.40
C THR A 101 5.82 -6.98 12.33
N ILE A 102 4.88 -6.92 13.28
CA ILE A 102 3.98 -5.77 13.46
C ILE A 102 4.26 -5.15 14.82
N LEU A 103 4.53 -3.85 14.84
CA LEU A 103 4.77 -3.07 16.04
C LEU A 103 3.57 -2.22 16.41
N ASP A 104 3.30 -2.08 17.68
CA ASP A 104 2.37 -1.07 18.18
C ASP A 104 3.04 0.32 18.10
N LYS A 105 2.34 1.29 17.53
CA LYS A 105 2.86 2.67 17.42
C LYS A 105 3.11 3.32 18.78
N THR A 106 2.47 2.84 19.85
CA THR A 106 2.63 3.38 21.21
C THR A 106 3.91 2.90 21.88
N THR A 107 4.37 1.69 21.57
CA THR A 107 5.59 1.07 22.14
C THR A 107 6.75 0.99 21.16
N ILE A 108 6.58 1.54 19.95
CA ILE A 108 7.56 1.41 18.85
C ILE A 108 8.99 1.82 19.22
N ALA A 109 9.15 2.76 20.17
CA ALA A 109 10.47 3.20 20.60
C ALA A 109 11.27 2.11 21.34
N ASP A 110 10.57 1.28 22.07
CA ASP A 110 11.17 0.23 22.89
C ASP A 110 11.36 -1.05 22.05
N ASP A 111 10.40 -1.36 21.17
CA ASP A 111 10.38 -2.60 20.38
C ASP A 111 11.18 -2.52 19.06
N PHE A 112 11.39 -1.32 18.55
CA PHE A 112 12.04 -1.11 17.24
C PHE A 112 13.49 -1.63 17.17
N PRO A 113 14.37 -1.46 18.18
CA PRO A 113 15.73 -1.97 18.12
C PRO A 113 15.79 -3.51 17.98
N GLU A 114 14.90 -4.22 18.67
CA GLU A 114 14.80 -5.67 18.57
C GLU A 114 14.24 -6.09 17.21
N ALA A 115 13.20 -5.42 16.72
CA ALA A 115 12.60 -5.68 15.42
C ALA A 115 13.61 -5.48 14.27
N ILE A 116 14.41 -4.41 14.29
CA ILE A 116 15.49 -4.20 13.32
C ILE A 116 16.53 -5.32 13.41
N ALA A 117 16.99 -5.67 14.61
CA ALA A 117 17.98 -6.71 14.78
C ALA A 117 17.47 -8.05 14.25
N ALA A 118 16.21 -8.39 14.50
CA ALA A 118 15.57 -9.58 13.96
C ALA A 118 15.54 -9.59 12.43
N VAL A 119 15.21 -8.46 11.80
CA VAL A 119 15.13 -8.33 10.34
C VAL A 119 16.52 -8.39 9.68
N LEU A 120 17.50 -7.69 10.25
CA LEU A 120 18.87 -7.65 9.69
C LEU A 120 19.64 -8.95 9.90
N ASN A 121 19.33 -9.73 10.96
CA ASN A 121 19.94 -11.01 11.27
C ASN A 121 19.15 -12.19 10.68
N ALA A 122 17.96 -11.98 10.14
CA ALA A 122 17.25 -13.03 9.44
C ALA A 122 18.10 -13.49 8.26
N PRO A 123 18.42 -14.81 8.13
CA PRO A 123 19.06 -15.29 6.92
C PRO A 123 18.20 -14.84 5.75
N PRO A 124 18.81 -14.44 4.62
CA PRO A 124 18.01 -14.17 3.43
C PRO A 124 17.19 -15.45 3.19
N GLU A 125 15.90 -15.35 3.49
CA GLU A 125 15.00 -16.45 3.15
C GLU A 125 15.24 -16.67 1.67
N SER A 126 15.89 -17.76 1.33
CA SER A 126 15.89 -18.29 0.00
C SER A 126 14.42 -18.38 -0.35
N CYS A 127 13.95 -17.38 -1.06
CA CYS A 127 12.68 -17.42 -1.73
C CYS A 127 12.80 -18.65 -2.63
N GLU A 128 12.46 -19.82 -2.09
CA GLU A 128 12.06 -20.92 -2.93
C GLU A 128 10.82 -20.44 -3.64
N THR A 129 11.09 -19.63 -4.66
CA THR A 129 10.18 -19.47 -5.75
C THR A 129 9.99 -20.87 -6.33
N SER A 130 9.07 -21.62 -5.77
CA SER A 130 8.31 -22.49 -6.66
C SER A 130 7.95 -21.61 -7.85
N PRO A 131 8.31 -22.00 -9.06
CA PRO A 131 7.91 -21.27 -10.24
C PRO A 131 6.39 -21.39 -10.35
N ALA A 132 5.67 -20.59 -9.56
CA ALA A 132 4.29 -20.33 -9.83
C ALA A 132 4.30 -19.53 -11.12
N SER A 133 4.13 -20.30 -12.20
CA SER A 133 3.75 -19.90 -13.54
C SER A 133 3.50 -18.41 -13.68
N TYR A 134 4.40 -17.74 -14.38
CA TYR A 134 4.14 -16.49 -15.06
C TYR A 134 2.88 -16.70 -15.92
N GLY A 135 1.78 -16.06 -15.55
CA GLY A 135 0.59 -16.07 -16.40
C GLY A 135 -0.69 -16.49 -15.70
N THR A 136 -1.09 -15.73 -14.69
CA THR A 136 -2.51 -15.45 -14.49
C THR A 136 -2.57 -14.04 -13.90
N GLU A 137 -2.86 -13.07 -14.78
CA GLU A 137 -3.41 -11.78 -14.36
C GLU A 137 -4.51 -12.08 -13.34
N ALA A 138 -4.44 -11.41 -12.18
CA ALA A 138 -5.52 -11.52 -11.21
C ALA A 138 -6.85 -11.33 -11.98
N PRO A 139 -7.84 -12.21 -11.81
CA PRO A 139 -9.06 -12.17 -12.61
C PRO A 139 -9.65 -10.77 -12.50
N LEU A 140 -9.98 -10.20 -13.67
CA LEU A 140 -10.58 -8.87 -13.74
C LEU A 140 -11.83 -8.86 -12.85
N PRO A 141 -12.00 -7.83 -12.01
CA PRO A 141 -13.17 -7.74 -11.16
C PRO A 141 -14.43 -7.74 -12.03
N LYS A 142 -15.42 -8.56 -11.67
CA LYS A 142 -16.68 -8.63 -12.38
C LYS A 142 -17.44 -7.30 -12.19
N LEU A 143 -17.41 -6.47 -13.22
CA LEU A 143 -18.19 -5.24 -13.27
C LEU A 143 -19.61 -5.55 -13.76
N THR A 144 -20.60 -4.92 -13.14
CA THR A 144 -21.96 -4.89 -13.66
C THR A 144 -22.03 -4.05 -14.95
N ASP A 145 -23.08 -4.21 -15.74
CA ASP A 145 -23.24 -3.42 -16.98
C ASP A 145 -23.33 -1.91 -16.70
N ALA A 146 -23.95 -1.51 -15.60
CA ALA A 146 -24.01 -0.11 -15.18
C ALA A 146 -22.62 0.42 -14.80
N GLU A 147 -21.84 -0.34 -14.04
CA GLU A 147 -20.47 0.01 -13.66
C GLU A 147 -19.56 0.11 -14.89
N ARG A 148 -19.69 -0.82 -15.83
CA ARG A 148 -18.92 -0.79 -17.09
C ARG A 148 -19.23 0.45 -17.91
N ARG A 149 -20.52 0.81 -18.07
CA ARG A 149 -20.93 2.02 -18.79
C ARG A 149 -20.38 3.29 -18.13
N ILE A 150 -20.46 3.41 -16.81
CA ILE A 150 -19.92 4.56 -16.08
C ILE A 150 -18.39 4.63 -16.23
N LEU A 151 -17.70 3.50 -16.17
CA LEU A 151 -16.26 3.43 -16.38
C LEU A 151 -15.86 3.91 -17.78
N MET A 152 -16.52 3.40 -18.82
CA MET A 152 -16.25 3.80 -20.21
C MET A 152 -16.51 5.29 -20.46
N LEU A 153 -17.62 5.82 -19.95
CA LEU A 153 -17.94 7.24 -20.09
C LEU A 153 -16.96 8.13 -19.31
N SER A 154 -16.50 7.67 -18.15
CA SER A 154 -15.45 8.38 -17.39
C SER A 154 -14.12 8.38 -18.14
N ALA A 155 -13.75 7.27 -18.74
CA ALA A 155 -12.53 7.16 -19.55
C ALA A 155 -12.55 8.03 -20.81
N SER A 156 -13.75 8.31 -21.33
CA SER A 156 -13.95 9.27 -22.42
C SER A 156 -13.92 10.74 -21.97
N GLY A 157 -13.58 11.00 -20.69
CA GLY A 157 -13.42 12.36 -20.16
C GLY A 157 -14.71 13.01 -19.64
N LEU A 158 -15.84 12.29 -19.57
CA LEU A 158 -17.09 12.86 -19.08
C LEU A 158 -17.06 13.00 -17.55
N ASN A 159 -17.53 14.13 -17.03
CA ASN A 159 -17.71 14.35 -15.60
C ASN A 159 -18.99 13.67 -15.07
N ALA A 160 -19.13 13.59 -13.73
CA ALA A 160 -20.26 12.89 -13.12
C ALA A 160 -21.64 13.43 -13.53
N LYS A 161 -21.77 14.75 -13.71
CA LYS A 161 -23.04 15.37 -14.16
C LYS A 161 -23.40 14.98 -15.60
N GLN A 162 -22.41 14.95 -16.49
CA GLN A 162 -22.59 14.54 -17.89
C GLN A 162 -22.95 13.04 -17.99
N ILE A 163 -22.31 12.21 -17.17
CA ILE A 163 -22.60 10.77 -17.10
C ILE A 163 -24.03 10.54 -16.59
N ALA A 164 -24.42 11.24 -15.53
CA ALA A 164 -25.76 11.18 -14.96
C ALA A 164 -26.84 11.53 -16.00
N ALA A 165 -26.65 12.65 -16.71
CA ALA A 165 -27.54 13.08 -17.77
C ALA A 165 -27.62 12.06 -18.92
N ARG A 166 -26.50 11.48 -19.33
CA ARG A 166 -26.42 10.52 -20.43
C ARG A 166 -27.05 9.17 -20.12
N LEU A 167 -26.98 8.76 -18.85
CA LEU A 167 -27.52 7.46 -18.40
C LEU A 167 -28.93 7.57 -17.77
N GLY A 168 -29.48 8.79 -17.61
CA GLY A 168 -30.80 9.02 -17.00
C GLY A 168 -30.83 8.66 -15.50
N ILE A 169 -29.74 8.84 -14.76
CA ILE A 169 -29.61 8.53 -13.34
C ILE A 169 -29.17 9.78 -12.56
N SER A 170 -29.25 9.72 -11.22
CA SER A 170 -28.77 10.82 -10.38
C SER A 170 -27.24 10.87 -10.33
N VAL A 171 -26.68 12.06 -10.05
CA VAL A 171 -25.25 12.25 -9.85
C VAL A 171 -24.77 11.40 -8.66
N ASP A 172 -25.56 11.28 -7.60
CA ASP A 172 -25.25 10.47 -6.43
C ASP A 172 -25.18 8.98 -6.78
N THR A 173 -26.05 8.53 -7.70
CA THR A 173 -25.96 7.16 -8.24
C THR A 173 -24.65 6.93 -8.99
N VAL A 174 -24.18 7.90 -9.77
CA VAL A 174 -22.87 7.81 -10.44
C VAL A 174 -21.74 7.71 -9.41
N PHE A 175 -21.74 8.52 -8.34
CA PHE A 175 -20.74 8.44 -7.28
C PHE A 175 -20.80 7.11 -6.51
N SER A 176 -21.98 6.56 -6.26
CA SER A 176 -22.16 5.25 -5.64
C SER A 176 -21.55 4.13 -6.51
N HIS A 177 -21.81 4.13 -7.81
CA HIS A 177 -21.17 3.18 -8.73
C HIS A 177 -19.65 3.36 -8.79
N ARG A 178 -19.14 4.61 -8.85
CA ARG A 178 -17.69 4.85 -8.80
C ARG A 178 -17.05 4.32 -7.52
N ARG A 179 -17.74 4.46 -6.38
CA ARG A 179 -17.28 3.87 -5.10
C ARG A 179 -17.20 2.35 -5.20
N ASN A 180 -18.24 1.70 -5.70
CA ASN A 180 -18.28 0.24 -5.86
C ASN A 180 -17.19 -0.25 -6.83
N ILE A 181 -16.95 0.46 -7.93
CA ILE A 181 -15.86 0.15 -8.87
C ILE A 181 -14.51 0.26 -8.15
N LYS A 182 -14.26 1.36 -7.43
CA LYS A 182 -13.02 1.54 -6.66
C LYS A 182 -12.79 0.39 -5.67
N THR A 183 -13.83 -0.01 -4.94
CA THR A 183 -13.77 -1.15 -4.03
C THR A 183 -13.42 -2.46 -4.76
N LYS A 184 -14.04 -2.72 -5.91
CA LYS A 184 -13.78 -3.94 -6.71
C LYS A 184 -12.37 -4.00 -7.30
N PHE A 185 -11.80 -2.84 -7.63
CA PHE A 185 -10.41 -2.72 -8.11
C PHE A 185 -9.39 -2.59 -6.97
N HIS A 186 -9.87 -2.45 -5.72
CA HIS A 186 -9.03 -2.16 -4.55
C HIS A 186 -8.19 -0.89 -4.75
N ILE A 187 -8.77 0.14 -5.37
CA ILE A 187 -8.10 1.42 -5.68
C ILE A 187 -8.91 2.56 -5.08
N SER A 188 -8.26 3.46 -4.36
CA SER A 188 -8.91 4.61 -3.74
C SER A 188 -9.10 5.80 -4.67
N ASP A 189 -8.18 6.02 -5.60
CA ASP A 189 -8.27 7.12 -6.57
C ASP A 189 -8.99 6.69 -7.84
N TRP A 190 -9.85 7.59 -8.37
CA TRP A 190 -10.62 7.30 -9.58
C TRP A 190 -9.78 7.34 -10.86
N HIS A 191 -8.75 8.21 -10.91
CA HIS A 191 -7.87 8.30 -12.06
C HIS A 191 -7.00 7.05 -12.19
N ASP A 192 -6.58 6.47 -11.07
CA ASP A 192 -5.81 5.22 -11.05
C ASP A 192 -6.65 4.03 -11.53
N VAL A 193 -7.97 4.01 -11.21
CA VAL A 193 -8.89 3.01 -11.79
C VAL A 193 -8.92 3.12 -13.31
N ILE A 194 -9.06 4.33 -13.85
CA ILE A 194 -9.08 4.56 -15.30
C ILE A 194 -7.73 4.16 -15.93
N ALA A 195 -6.62 4.54 -15.32
CA ALA A 195 -5.28 4.20 -15.80
C ALA A 195 -5.08 2.67 -15.83
N GLN A 196 -5.47 1.96 -14.75
CA GLN A 196 -5.37 0.50 -14.70
C GLN A 196 -6.27 -0.18 -15.75
N CYS A 197 -7.48 0.34 -15.96
CA CYS A 197 -8.39 -0.21 -16.97
C CYS A 197 -7.86 -0.02 -18.40
N ARG A 198 -7.19 1.09 -18.69
CA ARG A 198 -6.50 1.31 -19.97
C ARG A 198 -5.33 0.35 -20.14
N ASN A 199 -4.49 0.20 -19.13
CA ASN A 199 -3.32 -0.70 -19.18
C ASN A 199 -3.71 -2.17 -19.36
N ARG A 200 -4.89 -2.56 -18.88
CA ARG A 200 -5.44 -3.92 -19.02
C ARG A 200 -6.38 -4.09 -20.21
N HIS A 201 -6.48 -3.11 -21.10
CA HIS A 201 -7.35 -3.12 -22.29
C HIS A 201 -8.83 -3.42 -21.97
N ILE A 202 -9.34 -2.97 -20.81
CA ILE A 202 -10.75 -3.09 -20.43
C ILE A 202 -11.60 -2.00 -21.08
N ILE A 203 -10.95 -0.86 -21.35
CA ILE A 203 -11.55 0.35 -21.97
C ILE A 203 -10.54 0.99 -22.91
#